data_50d484094d0eee20822977d8626af7a7
#
_entry.id   50d484094d0eee20822977d8626af7a7
#
_cell.length_a   1.000
_cell.length_b   1.000
_cell.length_c   1.000
_cell.angle_alpha   90.00
_cell.angle_beta   90.00
_cell.angle_gamma   90.00
#
_symmetry.space_group_name_H-M   'P 1'
#
loop_
_entity.id
_entity.type
_entity.pdbx_description
1 polymer ?
#
loop_
_entity_poly.entity_id
_entity_poly.type
_entity_poly.pdbx_seq_one_letter_code
_entity_poly.pdbx_strand_id
1 'polypeptide(L)'
;MKLQRLYSLTRQAIDDYHLIQDGDTIAVGVSGGKDSLTLLYALHGLQRFYPKKFQLIAISVDLGFPDFNLAPVKKLCEEINIPYTIIPTEIGKILFETRQETNPCALCAKMRKGALNQTAKELGCNKVAYAHHKDDVIETMLLSLLYEGRFYAFSPDTFLDRMELSVIRPMIYVEESDVIGFRNRYQLPVCKNPCPVDGKTTVSYT
;
A
#
# COMPACT_ATOMS: atom_id res chain seq x y z
N MET A 1 7.04 4.24 -17.18
CA MET A 1 5.67 4.00 -17.75
C MET A 1 4.98 5.32 -18.08
N LYS A 2 4.06 5.36 -19.07
CA LYS A 2 3.15 6.50 -19.30
C LYS A 2 1.95 6.39 -18.37
N LEU A 3 1.42 7.52 -17.90
CA LEU A 3 0.25 7.60 -16.99
C LEU A 3 -0.96 6.81 -17.52
N GLN A 4 -1.21 6.89 -18.83
CA GLN A 4 -2.30 6.17 -19.46
C GLN A 4 -2.20 4.64 -19.31
N ARG A 5 -0.99 4.07 -19.40
CA ARG A 5 -0.78 2.62 -19.19
C ARG A 5 -1.04 2.24 -17.73
N LEU A 6 -0.58 3.06 -16.77
CA LEU A 6 -0.88 2.83 -15.35
C LEU A 6 -2.39 2.79 -15.10
N TYR A 7 -3.14 3.78 -15.62
CA TYR A 7 -4.59 3.81 -15.50
C TYR A 7 -5.27 2.60 -16.15
N SER A 8 -4.80 2.18 -17.35
CA SER A 8 -5.38 1.05 -18.05
C SER A 8 -5.22 -0.26 -17.26
N LEU A 9 -4.02 -0.56 -16.76
CA LEU A 9 -3.75 -1.79 -16.01
C LEU A 9 -4.45 -1.78 -14.64
N THR A 10 -4.44 -0.63 -13.93
CA THR A 10 -5.13 -0.49 -12.65
C THR A 10 -6.64 -0.61 -12.82
N ARG A 11 -7.21 0.04 -13.85
CA ARG A 11 -8.63 -0.06 -14.17
C ARG A 11 -9.01 -1.50 -14.53
N GLN A 12 -8.21 -2.18 -15.33
CA GLN A 12 -8.45 -3.57 -15.70
C GLN A 12 -8.56 -4.46 -14.46
N ALA A 13 -7.65 -4.33 -13.49
CA ALA A 13 -7.74 -5.09 -12.24
C ALA A 13 -9.00 -4.75 -11.43
N ILE A 14 -9.38 -3.46 -11.39
CA ILE A 14 -10.59 -3.01 -10.71
C ILE A 14 -11.84 -3.60 -11.37
N ASP A 15 -11.91 -3.63 -12.68
CA ASP A 15 -13.04 -4.15 -13.44
C ASP A 15 -13.13 -5.68 -13.35
N ASP A 16 -12.03 -6.40 -13.57
CA ASP A 16 -11.97 -7.87 -13.56
C ASP A 16 -12.33 -8.47 -12.19
N TYR A 17 -11.92 -7.82 -11.10
CA TYR A 17 -12.14 -8.31 -9.73
C TYR A 17 -13.20 -7.51 -8.98
N HIS A 18 -13.89 -6.59 -9.63
CA HIS A 18 -14.95 -5.76 -9.01
C HIS A 18 -14.49 -5.03 -7.74
N LEU A 19 -13.22 -4.57 -7.70
CA LEU A 19 -12.58 -4.03 -6.51
C LEU A 19 -13.22 -2.75 -5.98
N ILE A 20 -13.86 -1.95 -6.84
CA ILE A 20 -14.48 -0.67 -6.47
C ILE A 20 -15.96 -0.68 -6.83
N GLN A 21 -16.80 -0.29 -5.87
CA GLN A 21 -18.23 -0.08 -6.05
C GLN A 21 -18.58 1.42 -5.96
N ASP A 22 -19.76 1.75 -6.41
CA ASP A 22 -20.27 3.14 -6.29
C ASP A 22 -20.48 3.49 -4.82
N GLY A 23 -19.99 4.65 -4.39
CA GLY A 23 -20.08 5.11 -3.00
C GLY A 23 -18.96 4.61 -2.07
N ASP A 24 -17.98 3.83 -2.55
CA ASP A 24 -16.88 3.37 -1.72
C ASP A 24 -16.04 4.53 -1.16
N THR A 25 -15.62 4.38 0.10
CA THR A 25 -14.57 5.20 0.72
C THR A 25 -13.34 4.33 0.97
N ILE A 26 -12.26 4.63 0.25
CA ILE A 26 -11.07 3.78 0.17
C ILE A 26 -9.90 4.45 0.90
N ALA A 27 -9.40 3.80 1.94
CA ALA A 27 -8.13 4.17 2.54
C ALA A 27 -6.97 3.66 1.68
N VAL A 28 -6.05 4.53 1.30
CA VAL A 28 -4.81 4.15 0.60
C VAL A 28 -3.66 4.14 1.59
N GLY A 29 -3.05 2.98 1.81
CA GLY A 29 -1.87 2.85 2.65
C GLY A 29 -0.65 3.46 1.96
N VAL A 30 -0.17 4.62 2.47
CA VAL A 30 0.96 5.35 1.88
C VAL A 30 2.18 5.24 2.79
N SER A 31 3.12 4.36 2.43
CA SER A 31 4.37 4.18 3.17
C SER A 31 5.46 5.23 2.85
N GLY A 32 5.23 6.07 1.85
CA GLY A 32 6.25 6.95 1.27
C GLY A 32 7.15 6.27 0.23
N GLY A 33 6.98 4.97 -0.01
CA GLY A 33 7.68 4.23 -1.06
C GLY A 33 7.06 4.42 -2.45
N LYS A 34 7.83 4.06 -3.49
CA LYS A 34 7.45 4.20 -4.90
C LYS A 34 6.10 3.58 -5.23
N ASP A 35 5.83 2.39 -4.67
CA ASP A 35 4.63 1.59 -5.00
C ASP A 35 3.37 2.26 -4.43
N SER A 36 3.41 2.64 -3.16
CA SER A 36 2.27 3.28 -2.48
C SER A 36 1.92 4.65 -3.08
N LEU A 37 2.94 5.43 -3.47
CA LEU A 37 2.73 6.70 -4.17
C LEU A 37 2.16 6.48 -5.57
N THR A 38 2.63 5.46 -6.29
CA THR A 38 2.09 5.10 -7.62
C THR A 38 0.63 4.68 -7.52
N LEU A 39 0.25 3.88 -6.50
CA LEU A 39 -1.13 3.51 -6.25
C LEU A 39 -2.02 4.73 -5.98
N LEU A 40 -1.56 5.65 -5.12
CA LEU A 40 -2.28 6.87 -4.81
C LEU A 40 -2.56 7.70 -6.06
N TYR A 41 -1.55 7.89 -6.92
CA TYR A 41 -1.70 8.56 -8.21
C TYR A 41 -2.68 7.86 -9.15
N ALA A 42 -2.60 6.52 -9.23
CA ALA A 42 -3.48 5.74 -10.08
C ALA A 42 -4.94 5.89 -9.67
N LEU A 43 -5.25 5.72 -8.38
CA LEU A 43 -6.62 5.83 -7.87
C LEU A 43 -7.14 7.25 -7.94
N HIS A 44 -6.32 8.27 -7.59
CA HIS A 44 -6.69 9.68 -7.73
C HIS A 44 -7.04 10.03 -9.19
N GLY A 45 -6.22 9.60 -10.14
CA GLY A 45 -6.50 9.85 -11.55
C GLY A 45 -7.79 9.17 -12.02
N LEU A 46 -8.04 7.94 -11.58
CA LEU A 46 -9.26 7.19 -11.92
C LEU A 46 -10.53 7.86 -11.40
N GLN A 47 -10.52 8.53 -10.25
CA GLN A 47 -11.68 9.25 -9.73
C GLN A 47 -12.33 10.21 -10.76
N ARG A 48 -11.55 10.71 -11.71
CA ARG A 48 -12.03 11.70 -12.70
C ARG A 48 -12.90 11.09 -13.78
N PHE A 49 -12.65 9.86 -14.18
CA PHE A 49 -13.28 9.25 -15.35
C PHE A 49 -13.77 7.80 -15.14
N TYR A 50 -13.54 7.22 -13.96
CA TYR A 50 -14.10 5.92 -13.65
C TYR A 50 -15.61 6.02 -13.45
N PRO A 51 -16.43 5.08 -13.99
CA PRO A 51 -17.89 5.20 -13.96
C PRO A 51 -18.48 5.20 -12.54
N LYS A 52 -17.85 4.47 -11.61
CA LYS A 52 -18.28 4.41 -10.21
C LYS A 52 -17.63 5.53 -9.41
N LYS A 53 -18.39 6.21 -8.57
CA LYS A 53 -17.89 7.28 -7.70
C LYS A 53 -17.38 6.71 -6.41
N PHE A 54 -16.18 7.10 -6.01
CA PHE A 54 -15.54 6.68 -4.75
C PHE A 54 -14.71 7.81 -4.16
N GLN A 55 -14.47 7.74 -2.86
CA GLN A 55 -13.63 8.70 -2.13
C GLN A 55 -12.31 8.04 -1.75
N LEU A 56 -11.26 8.85 -1.59
CA LEU A 56 -9.95 8.42 -1.17
C LEU A 56 -9.52 9.14 0.10
N ILE A 57 -8.89 8.40 1.01
CA ILE A 57 -8.19 8.93 2.18
C ILE A 57 -6.80 8.30 2.19
N ALA A 58 -5.75 9.11 2.16
CA ALA A 58 -4.38 8.63 2.28
C ALA A 58 -4.02 8.45 3.76
N ILE A 59 -3.41 7.33 4.12
CA ILE A 59 -3.03 7.04 5.51
C ILE A 59 -1.58 6.53 5.53
N SER A 60 -0.74 7.14 6.37
CA SER A 60 0.61 6.66 6.67
C SER A 60 0.72 6.23 8.12
N VAL A 61 1.43 5.13 8.37
CA VAL A 61 1.80 4.69 9.71
C VAL A 61 3.23 5.14 9.99
N ASP A 62 3.38 6.07 10.92
CA ASP A 62 4.69 6.48 11.42
C ASP A 62 5.18 5.43 12.44
N LEU A 63 6.33 4.84 12.17
CA LEU A 63 6.91 3.77 13.00
C LEU A 63 7.63 4.29 14.24
N GLY A 64 7.73 5.62 14.41
CA GLY A 64 8.42 6.25 15.53
C GLY A 64 9.94 6.31 15.38
N PHE A 65 10.47 6.21 14.15
CA PHE A 65 11.90 6.44 13.91
C PHE A 65 12.20 7.95 13.77
N PRO A 66 13.28 8.46 14.41
CA PRO A 66 13.58 9.90 14.44
C PRO A 66 13.71 10.57 13.06
N ASP A 67 14.24 9.82 12.08
CA ASP A 67 14.53 10.34 10.74
C ASP A 67 13.40 10.10 9.71
N PHE A 68 12.21 9.68 10.16
CA PHE A 68 11.12 9.43 9.24
C PHE A 68 10.39 10.72 8.86
N ASN A 69 10.65 11.19 7.66
CA ASN A 69 10.08 12.43 7.16
C ASN A 69 8.98 12.16 6.11
N LEU A 70 7.73 12.35 6.52
CA LEU A 70 6.53 12.24 5.66
C LEU A 70 6.07 13.58 5.06
N ALA A 71 6.79 14.69 5.27
CA ALA A 71 6.44 15.99 4.73
C ALA A 71 6.26 16.00 3.19
N PRO A 72 7.10 15.28 2.40
CA PRO A 72 6.90 15.21 0.95
C PRO A 72 5.57 14.53 0.57
N VAL A 73 5.15 13.50 1.32
CA VAL A 73 3.85 12.83 1.10
C VAL A 73 2.70 13.76 1.46
N LYS A 74 2.80 14.47 2.59
CA LYS A 74 1.79 15.45 3.01
C LYS A 74 1.58 16.52 1.95
N LYS A 75 2.67 17.11 1.46
CA LYS A 75 2.62 18.11 0.39
C LYS A 75 1.96 17.56 -0.87
N LEU A 76 2.30 16.35 -1.29
CA LEU A 76 1.66 15.70 -2.43
C LEU A 76 0.14 15.55 -2.23
N CYS A 77 -0.30 15.06 -1.06
CA CYS A 77 -1.72 14.89 -0.77
C CYS A 77 -2.48 16.23 -0.78
N GLU A 78 -1.86 17.31 -0.28
CA GLU A 78 -2.40 18.67 -0.36
C GLU A 78 -2.54 19.15 -1.82
N GLU A 79 -1.52 18.93 -2.66
CA GLU A 79 -1.52 19.31 -4.09
C GLU A 79 -2.61 18.59 -4.89
N ILE A 80 -2.91 17.33 -4.55
CA ILE A 80 -3.95 16.54 -5.23
C ILE A 80 -5.29 16.53 -4.50
N ASN A 81 -5.45 17.33 -3.43
CA ASN A 81 -6.67 17.45 -2.63
C ASN A 81 -7.18 16.12 -2.08
N ILE A 82 -6.30 15.24 -1.59
CA ILE A 82 -6.68 14.00 -0.90
C ILE A 82 -6.48 14.20 0.60
N PRO A 83 -7.50 13.92 1.44
CA PRO A 83 -7.36 13.91 2.89
C PRO A 83 -6.22 12.97 3.31
N TYR A 84 -5.34 13.43 4.21
CA TYR A 84 -4.18 12.68 4.63
C TYR A 84 -4.08 12.59 6.15
N THR A 85 -3.93 11.38 6.65
CA THR A 85 -3.76 11.08 8.09
C THR A 85 -2.45 10.36 8.33
N ILE A 86 -1.70 10.81 9.33
CA ILE A 86 -0.50 10.13 9.84
C ILE A 86 -0.84 9.51 11.19
N ILE A 87 -0.61 8.22 11.34
CA ILE A 87 -0.82 7.48 12.58
C ILE A 87 0.52 7.40 13.31
N PRO A 88 0.71 8.13 14.41
CA PRO A 88 1.93 7.99 15.22
C PRO A 88 1.90 6.64 15.96
N THR A 89 2.99 5.89 15.89
CA THR A 89 3.14 4.63 16.63
C THR A 89 4.53 4.48 17.23
N GLU A 90 4.67 3.56 18.17
CA GLU A 90 5.98 3.16 18.75
C GLU A 90 6.45 1.80 18.20
N ILE A 91 6.02 1.41 16.99
CA ILE A 91 6.34 0.10 16.41
C ILE A 91 7.86 -0.12 16.34
N GLY A 92 8.62 0.87 15.91
CA GLY A 92 10.09 0.79 15.87
C GLY A 92 10.68 0.48 17.24
N LYS A 93 10.30 1.23 18.25
CA LYS A 93 10.74 1.02 19.65
C LYS A 93 10.36 -0.37 20.17
N ILE A 94 9.13 -0.81 19.94
CA ILE A 94 8.66 -2.14 20.36
C ILE A 94 9.52 -3.25 19.74
N LEU A 95 9.82 -3.15 18.45
CA LEU A 95 10.54 -4.19 17.73
C LEU A 95 12.02 -4.27 18.09
N PHE A 96 12.69 -3.13 18.19
CA PHE A 96 14.15 -3.08 18.29
C PHE A 96 14.66 -2.88 19.71
N GLU A 97 13.91 -2.21 20.58
CA GLU A 97 14.32 -1.93 21.95
C GLU A 97 13.66 -2.87 22.96
N THR A 98 12.33 -3.05 22.86
CA THR A 98 11.58 -3.80 23.87
C THR A 98 11.64 -5.31 23.63
N ARG A 99 11.37 -5.77 22.40
CA ARG A 99 11.30 -7.21 22.06
C ARG A 99 12.59 -7.77 21.51
N GLN A 100 13.46 -6.94 20.92
CA GLN A 100 14.69 -7.37 20.23
C GLN A 100 14.43 -8.54 19.27
N GLU A 101 13.41 -8.39 18.45
CA GLU A 101 12.93 -9.44 17.54
C GLU A 101 14.02 -9.88 16.56
N THR A 102 14.23 -11.17 16.42
CA THR A 102 15.17 -11.74 15.46
C THR A 102 14.70 -11.61 14.00
N ASN A 103 13.36 -11.61 13.79
CA ASN A 103 12.72 -11.35 12.50
C ASN A 103 11.71 -10.19 12.63
N PRO A 104 12.18 -8.94 12.74
CA PRO A 104 11.32 -7.81 13.02
C PRO A 104 10.35 -7.48 11.89
N CYS A 105 10.66 -7.84 10.63
CA CYS A 105 9.89 -7.45 9.46
C CYS A 105 8.46 -8.04 9.46
N ALA A 106 8.31 -9.31 9.81
CA ALA A 106 7.00 -9.97 9.83
C ALA A 106 6.07 -9.35 10.89
N LEU A 107 6.60 -9.10 12.09
CA LEU A 107 5.85 -8.46 13.16
C LEU A 107 5.55 -6.99 12.83
N CYS A 108 6.52 -6.27 12.27
CA CYS A 108 6.34 -4.90 11.78
C CYS A 108 5.19 -4.81 10.77
N ALA A 109 5.19 -5.68 9.75
CA ALA A 109 4.14 -5.71 8.74
C ALA A 109 2.76 -5.97 9.37
N LYS A 110 2.67 -6.91 10.32
CA LYS A 110 1.42 -7.22 11.04
C LYS A 110 0.92 -6.03 11.83
N MET A 111 1.79 -5.35 12.60
CA MET A 111 1.41 -4.19 13.41
C MET A 111 1.00 -3.00 12.53
N ARG A 112 1.74 -2.73 11.47
CA ARG A 112 1.40 -1.67 10.50
C ARG A 112 0.05 -1.91 9.85
N LYS A 113 -0.21 -3.14 9.38
CA LYS A 113 -1.51 -3.51 8.78
C LYS A 113 -2.64 -3.35 9.80
N GLY A 114 -2.43 -3.75 11.06
CA GLY A 114 -3.40 -3.57 12.12
C GLY A 114 -3.74 -2.11 12.37
N ALA A 115 -2.73 -1.24 12.55
CA ALA A 115 -2.92 0.18 12.77
C ALA A 115 -3.63 0.86 11.58
N LEU A 116 -3.19 0.56 10.36
CA LEU A 116 -3.79 1.12 9.14
C LEU A 116 -5.26 0.73 9.00
N ASN A 117 -5.59 -0.56 9.15
CA ASN A 117 -6.96 -1.05 9.00
C ASN A 117 -7.89 -0.49 10.08
N GLN A 118 -7.40 -0.41 11.33
CA GLN A 118 -8.17 0.17 12.43
C GLN A 118 -8.52 1.64 12.16
N THR A 119 -7.52 2.44 11.80
CA THR A 119 -7.75 3.87 11.48
C THR A 119 -8.62 4.04 10.24
N ALA A 120 -8.47 3.20 9.23
CA ALA A 120 -9.34 3.22 8.05
C ALA A 120 -10.81 3.02 8.46
N LYS A 121 -11.10 2.05 9.34
CA LYS A 121 -12.46 1.83 9.86
C LYS A 121 -12.97 3.03 10.66
N GLU A 122 -12.15 3.60 11.53
CA GLU A 122 -12.50 4.78 12.34
C GLU A 122 -12.81 6.01 11.47
N LEU A 123 -12.15 6.15 10.32
CA LEU A 123 -12.41 7.19 9.33
C LEU A 123 -13.60 6.88 8.41
N GLY A 124 -14.35 5.80 8.65
CA GLY A 124 -15.52 5.42 7.88
C GLY A 124 -15.20 4.80 6.51
N CYS A 125 -13.95 4.34 6.28
CA CYS A 125 -13.62 3.62 5.06
C CYS A 125 -14.22 2.21 5.10
N ASN A 126 -14.70 1.72 3.96
CA ASN A 126 -15.13 0.34 3.79
C ASN A 126 -14.11 -0.50 3.03
N LYS A 127 -13.08 0.15 2.46
CA LYS A 127 -11.97 -0.52 1.76
C LYS A 127 -10.62 0.05 2.12
N VAL A 128 -9.59 -0.82 2.06
CA VAL A 128 -8.18 -0.45 2.19
C VAL A 128 -7.43 -0.92 0.96
N ALA A 129 -6.76 -0.01 0.26
CA ALA A 129 -5.96 -0.31 -0.92
C ALA A 129 -4.47 -0.46 -0.55
N TYR A 130 -3.90 -1.62 -0.89
CA TYR A 130 -2.46 -1.90 -0.79
C TYR A 130 -1.81 -1.90 -2.17
N ALA A 131 -0.56 -1.45 -2.21
CA ALA A 131 0.19 -1.23 -3.44
C ALA A 131 0.96 -2.47 -3.94
N HIS A 132 0.43 -3.68 -3.69
CA HIS A 132 1.02 -4.88 -4.25
C HIS A 132 0.87 -4.88 -5.76
N HIS A 133 1.94 -5.25 -6.45
CA HIS A 133 2.03 -5.30 -7.90
C HIS A 133 2.21 -6.74 -8.41
N LYS A 134 2.30 -6.93 -9.71
CA LYS A 134 2.36 -8.24 -10.36
C LYS A 134 3.53 -9.10 -9.84
N ASP A 135 4.69 -8.48 -9.66
CA ASP A 135 5.89 -9.19 -9.21
C ASP A 135 5.72 -9.71 -7.77
N ASP A 136 5.07 -8.96 -6.86
CA ASP A 136 4.76 -9.43 -5.51
C ASP A 136 3.86 -10.69 -5.52
N VAL A 137 2.91 -10.76 -6.46
CA VAL A 137 2.04 -11.94 -6.64
C VAL A 137 2.86 -13.14 -7.05
N ILE A 138 3.76 -12.98 -8.03
CA ILE A 138 4.62 -14.04 -8.56
C ILE A 138 5.60 -14.49 -7.49
N GLU A 139 6.26 -13.56 -6.79
CA GLU A 139 7.19 -13.85 -5.70
C GLU A 139 6.50 -14.62 -4.57
N THR A 140 5.32 -14.18 -4.14
CA THR A 140 4.55 -14.87 -3.11
C THR A 140 4.19 -16.29 -3.53
N MET A 141 3.77 -16.48 -4.78
CA MET A 141 3.45 -17.80 -5.32
C MET A 141 4.68 -18.72 -5.36
N LEU A 142 5.82 -18.21 -5.82
CA LEU A 142 7.07 -18.99 -5.89
C LEU A 142 7.59 -19.35 -4.49
N LEU A 143 7.56 -18.41 -3.55
CA LEU A 143 7.95 -18.66 -2.16
C LEU A 143 7.05 -19.70 -1.50
N SER A 144 5.74 -19.58 -1.69
CA SER A 144 4.77 -20.55 -1.16
C SER A 144 5.00 -21.95 -1.74
N LEU A 145 5.29 -22.05 -3.04
CA LEU A 145 5.61 -23.31 -3.69
C LEU A 145 6.91 -23.93 -3.16
N LEU A 146 7.98 -23.13 -3.03
CA LEU A 146 9.30 -23.62 -2.64
C LEU A 146 9.43 -23.95 -1.15
N TYR A 147 8.81 -23.15 -0.27
CA TYR A 147 8.96 -23.31 1.17
C TYR A 147 7.81 -24.02 1.85
N GLU A 148 6.58 -23.91 1.30
CA GLU A 148 5.38 -24.49 1.90
C GLU A 148 4.80 -25.65 1.10
N GLY A 149 5.32 -25.93 -0.10
CA GLY A 149 4.84 -27.01 -0.98
C GLY A 149 3.42 -26.81 -1.50
N ARG A 150 2.92 -25.56 -1.53
CA ARG A 150 1.56 -25.25 -1.97
C ARG A 150 1.51 -24.10 -2.96
N PHE A 151 0.54 -24.12 -3.83
CA PHE A 151 0.26 -23.06 -4.79
C PHE A 151 -0.60 -22.00 -4.10
N TYR A 152 0.03 -20.91 -3.63
CA TYR A 152 -0.68 -19.83 -2.95
C TYR A 152 -0.13 -18.47 -3.39
N ALA A 153 -1.05 -17.53 -3.63
CA ALA A 153 -0.78 -16.10 -3.71
C ALA A 153 -1.92 -15.35 -3.03
N PHE A 154 -1.69 -14.10 -2.64
CA PHE A 154 -2.76 -13.30 -2.06
C PHE A 154 -3.82 -12.93 -3.09
N SER A 155 -5.09 -12.90 -2.66
CA SER A 155 -6.23 -12.51 -3.50
C SER A 155 -6.19 -11.01 -3.84
N PRO A 156 -6.68 -10.61 -5.03
CA PRO A 156 -6.90 -9.19 -5.37
C PRO A 156 -7.86 -8.47 -4.43
N ASP A 157 -8.86 -9.17 -3.92
CA ASP A 157 -9.78 -8.72 -2.88
C ASP A 157 -9.79 -9.73 -1.73
N THR A 158 -9.78 -9.23 -0.49
CA THR A 158 -9.83 -10.03 0.73
C THR A 158 -10.70 -9.34 1.75
N PHE A 159 -11.86 -9.93 2.06
CA PHE A 159 -12.72 -9.41 3.12
C PHE A 159 -12.20 -9.79 4.50
N LEU A 160 -12.13 -8.83 5.39
CA LEU A 160 -11.72 -8.99 6.78
C LEU A 160 -12.95 -8.96 7.68
N ASP A 161 -13.54 -10.12 7.99
CA ASP A 161 -14.79 -10.24 8.72
C ASP A 161 -14.82 -9.47 10.05
N ARG A 162 -13.73 -9.54 10.85
CA ARG A 162 -13.64 -8.85 12.14
C ARG A 162 -13.62 -7.33 12.03
N MET A 163 -13.16 -6.82 10.91
CA MET A 163 -13.02 -5.38 10.65
C MET A 163 -14.13 -4.86 9.76
N GLU A 164 -14.88 -5.73 9.10
CA GLU A 164 -15.87 -5.38 8.06
C GLU A 164 -15.24 -4.47 6.99
N LEU A 165 -14.02 -4.79 6.57
CA LEU A 165 -13.22 -4.06 5.60
C LEU A 165 -12.78 -4.98 4.46
N SER A 166 -12.87 -4.53 3.21
CA SER A 166 -12.22 -5.21 2.09
C SER A 166 -10.81 -4.66 1.86
N VAL A 167 -9.84 -5.55 1.80
CA VAL A 167 -8.47 -5.23 1.38
C VAL A 167 -8.36 -5.46 -0.12
N ILE A 168 -8.12 -4.39 -0.88
CA ILE A 168 -8.03 -4.44 -2.34
C ILE A 168 -6.60 -4.18 -2.83
N ARG A 169 -6.25 -4.75 -3.99
CA ARG A 169 -4.92 -4.64 -4.61
C ARG A 169 -5.04 -4.25 -6.08
N PRO A 170 -5.31 -2.96 -6.37
CA PRO A 170 -5.63 -2.52 -7.73
C PRO A 170 -4.45 -2.59 -8.73
N MET A 171 -3.20 -2.72 -8.24
CA MET A 171 -2.01 -2.74 -9.11
C MET A 171 -1.51 -4.14 -9.47
N ILE A 172 -2.25 -5.21 -9.22
CA ILE A 172 -1.79 -6.59 -9.46
C ILE A 172 -1.42 -6.93 -10.91
N TYR A 173 -1.81 -6.10 -11.87
CA TYR A 173 -1.40 -6.24 -13.27
C TYR A 173 -0.22 -5.33 -13.66
N VAL A 174 0.17 -4.42 -12.76
CA VAL A 174 1.29 -3.50 -12.97
C VAL A 174 2.60 -4.21 -12.62
N GLU A 175 3.61 -4.12 -13.47
CA GLU A 175 4.94 -4.67 -13.20
C GLU A 175 5.79 -3.71 -12.37
N GLU A 176 6.71 -4.22 -11.55
CA GLU A 176 7.61 -3.37 -10.77
C GLU A 176 8.44 -2.44 -11.65
N SER A 177 8.90 -2.93 -12.80
CA SER A 177 9.60 -2.14 -13.81
C SER A 177 8.79 -0.91 -14.28
N ASP A 178 7.47 -1.09 -14.41
CA ASP A 178 6.54 -0.02 -14.76
C ASP A 178 6.39 1.00 -13.63
N VAL A 179 6.37 0.55 -12.37
CA VAL A 179 6.34 1.45 -11.19
C VAL A 179 7.62 2.27 -11.10
N ILE A 180 8.78 1.63 -11.26
CA ILE A 180 10.09 2.31 -11.28
C ILE A 180 10.12 3.36 -12.40
N GLY A 181 9.69 2.97 -13.60
CA GLY A 181 9.61 3.88 -14.75
C GLY A 181 8.64 5.06 -14.52
N PHE A 182 7.51 4.82 -13.82
CA PHE A 182 6.56 5.86 -13.44
C PHE A 182 7.16 6.83 -12.42
N ARG A 183 7.73 6.31 -11.33
CA ARG A 183 8.42 7.11 -10.31
C ARG A 183 9.47 8.04 -10.93
N ASN A 184 10.33 7.51 -11.81
CA ASN A 184 11.40 8.29 -12.43
C ASN A 184 10.84 9.37 -13.37
N ARG A 185 9.80 9.05 -14.15
CA ARG A 185 9.21 9.98 -15.12
C ARG A 185 8.47 11.14 -14.43
N TYR A 186 7.74 10.86 -13.37
CA TYR A 186 6.92 11.85 -12.67
C TYR A 186 7.55 12.36 -11.38
N GLN A 187 8.81 11.96 -11.12
CA GLN A 187 9.61 12.40 -9.98
C GLN A 187 8.84 12.32 -8.65
N LEU A 188 8.22 11.14 -8.40
CA LEU A 188 7.46 10.94 -7.19
C LEU A 188 8.31 11.23 -5.94
N PRO A 189 7.76 11.92 -4.94
CA PRO A 189 8.48 12.33 -3.74
C PRO A 189 8.68 11.16 -2.77
N VAL A 190 9.49 10.18 -3.17
CA VAL A 190 9.77 8.97 -2.38
C VAL A 190 10.56 9.35 -1.14
N CYS A 191 10.05 8.96 0.03
CA CYS A 191 10.70 9.15 1.32
C CYS A 191 11.78 8.09 1.55
N LYS A 192 12.86 8.49 2.24
CA LYS A 192 13.86 7.53 2.69
C LYS A 192 13.25 6.66 3.80
N ASN A 193 13.43 5.34 3.70
CA ASN A 193 13.01 4.43 4.76
C ASN A 193 14.01 4.50 5.93
N PRO A 194 13.59 4.87 7.15
CA PRO A 194 14.48 5.00 8.30
C PRO A 194 14.76 3.67 9.00
N CYS A 195 14.19 2.56 8.52
CA CYS A 195 14.31 1.27 9.17
C CYS A 195 15.76 0.76 9.16
N PRO A 196 16.37 0.38 10.31
CA PRO A 196 17.76 -0.07 10.40
C PRO A 196 18.04 -1.39 9.69
N VAL A 197 17.02 -2.15 9.35
CA VAL A 197 17.11 -3.41 8.57
C VAL A 197 16.64 -3.25 7.13
N ASP A 198 16.43 -2.02 6.66
CA ASP A 198 16.08 -1.76 5.26
C ASP A 198 17.16 -2.28 4.31
N GLY A 199 16.75 -3.02 3.28
CA GLY A 199 17.66 -3.63 2.31
C GLY A 199 18.50 -4.82 2.84
N LYS A 200 18.30 -5.25 4.10
CA LYS A 200 19.01 -6.41 4.69
C LYS A 200 18.18 -7.70 4.69
N THR A 201 16.92 -7.62 4.36
CA THR A 201 16.02 -8.78 4.31
C THR A 201 15.84 -9.24 2.87
N THR A 202 15.92 -10.56 2.66
CA THR A 202 15.82 -11.20 1.34
C THR A 202 14.38 -11.22 0.80
N VAL A 203 13.38 -10.92 1.65
CA VAL A 203 11.96 -10.98 1.29
C VAL A 203 11.29 -9.67 1.72
N SER A 204 10.58 -9.03 0.79
CA SER A 204 9.71 -7.91 1.09
C SER A 204 8.44 -8.43 1.78
N TYR A 205 8.36 -8.27 3.08
CA TYR A 205 7.11 -8.51 3.84
C TYR A 205 6.23 -7.26 3.75
N THR A 206 5.60 -7.06 2.62
CA THR A 206 4.59 -6.00 2.46
C THR A 206 3.18 -6.48 2.76
#